data_6cfcd0f80ae3ce9e42f80e3e367fdaaf
#
_entry.id   6cfcd0f80ae3ce9e42f80e3e367fdaaf
#
_cell.length_a   1.000
_cell.length_b   1.000
_cell.length_c   1.000
_cell.angle_alpha   90.00
_cell.angle_beta   90.00
_cell.angle_gamma   90.00
#
_symmetry.space_group_name_H-M   'P 1'
#
loop_
_entity.id
_entity.type
_entity.pdbx_description
1 polymer ?
#
loop_
_entity_poly.entity_id
_entity_poly.type
_entity_poly.pdbx_seq_one_letter_code
_entity_poly.pdbx_strand_id
1 'polypeptide(L)'
;MRNRCFLSAVFILVYGIALATPAMAAETEPAVSLKPIPIFEIGKFAITNSMLVTWIVAAGIIVFAQIATQNIKPIPSGIQNFWEWLVGGLYNFLEGIIGRELVRKTFWFFATIFIFILFVNWFGLIPGVGTIGWGHHDPNTGLFHVDRPLLRGGNADLNMTTAMAAIFFVLWLVWALQAQGVGGFLKHLFAPKGETTGVLKVLMAVIFFMVGWLEVISILFRPISLSFRLYGNIYAGESILEAMATMVPLWLAWLPPIPFYFMEILVGVVQALVFMLLTAVFTMLIAQHDHGPEQAPV
;
A
#
# COMPACT_ATOMS: atom_id res chain seq x y z
N MET A 1 9.78 52.87 -2.99
CA MET A 1 8.36 52.88 -2.55
C MET A 1 7.48 51.92 -3.32
N ARG A 2 7.82 51.54 -4.58
CA ARG A 2 6.95 50.68 -5.46
C ARG A 2 6.80 49.20 -5.04
N ASN A 3 7.78 48.64 -4.33
CA ASN A 3 7.75 47.23 -3.89
C ASN A 3 6.92 46.96 -2.61
N ARG A 4 6.66 48.00 -1.80
CA ARG A 4 5.82 47.83 -0.58
C ARG A 4 4.33 47.80 -0.89
N CYS A 5 3.87 48.57 -1.90
CA CYS A 5 2.47 48.53 -2.33
C CYS A 5 2.11 47.19 -3.02
N PHE A 6 3.04 46.60 -3.77
CA PHE A 6 2.82 45.28 -4.42
C PHE A 6 2.69 44.15 -3.39
N LEU A 7 3.57 44.11 -2.39
CA LEU A 7 3.52 43.14 -1.30
C LEU A 7 2.24 43.29 -0.46
N SER A 8 1.79 44.51 -0.19
CA SER A 8 0.53 44.74 0.54
C SER A 8 -0.69 44.30 -0.27
N ALA A 9 -0.69 44.53 -1.59
CA ALA A 9 -1.77 44.10 -2.46
C ALA A 9 -1.86 42.56 -2.56
N VAL A 10 -0.71 41.89 -2.66
CA VAL A 10 -0.65 40.41 -2.66
C VAL A 10 -1.10 39.84 -1.30
N PHE A 11 -0.70 40.48 -0.20
CA PHE A 11 -1.10 40.05 1.14
C PHE A 11 -2.61 40.22 1.37
N ILE A 12 -3.23 41.32 0.90
CA ILE A 12 -4.66 41.55 0.97
C ILE A 12 -5.43 40.59 0.08
N LEU A 13 -4.89 40.26 -1.10
CA LEU A 13 -5.50 39.27 -2.01
C LEU A 13 -5.47 37.86 -1.43
N VAL A 14 -4.32 37.44 -0.88
CA VAL A 14 -4.18 36.13 -0.24
C VAL A 14 -5.02 36.02 1.03
N TYR A 15 -5.07 37.08 1.84
CA TYR A 15 -5.89 37.13 3.06
C TYR A 15 -7.39 37.23 2.74
N GLY A 16 -7.75 37.93 1.66
CA GLY A 16 -9.13 38.03 1.17
C GLY A 16 -9.64 36.68 0.63
N ILE A 17 -8.80 35.93 -0.05
CA ILE A 17 -9.11 34.56 -0.50
C ILE A 17 -9.20 33.61 0.70
N ALA A 18 -8.34 33.73 1.70
CA ALA A 18 -8.36 32.93 2.91
C ALA A 18 -9.61 33.19 3.81
N LEU A 19 -10.16 34.41 3.78
CA LEU A 19 -11.37 34.77 4.52
C LEU A 19 -12.66 34.47 3.73
N ALA A 20 -12.61 34.30 2.41
CA ALA A 20 -13.75 33.94 1.58
C ALA A 20 -14.06 32.43 1.57
N THR A 21 -13.17 31.61 2.12
CA THR A 21 -13.32 30.14 2.09
C THR A 21 -14.19 29.48 3.18
N PRO A 22 -14.64 30.14 4.29
CA PRO A 22 -15.48 29.43 5.24
C PRO A 22 -16.98 29.39 4.89
N ALA A 23 -17.43 30.03 3.83
CA ALA A 23 -18.85 30.09 3.52
C ALA A 23 -19.39 29.02 2.56
N MET A 24 -18.54 28.14 2.03
CA MET A 24 -18.93 27.05 1.11
C MET A 24 -18.51 25.64 1.55
N ALA A 25 -18.08 25.48 2.79
CA ALA A 25 -18.05 24.17 3.39
C ALA A 25 -19.46 23.89 3.97
N ALA A 26 -20.45 23.74 3.10
CA ALA A 26 -21.53 22.84 3.41
C ALA A 26 -20.85 21.49 3.71
N GLU A 27 -21.12 20.92 4.87
CA GLU A 27 -20.77 19.55 5.22
C GLU A 27 -21.44 18.60 4.21
N THR A 28 -20.89 18.51 3.01
CA THR A 28 -21.11 17.37 2.16
C THR A 28 -20.36 16.25 2.85
N GLU A 29 -21.08 15.35 3.51
CA GLU A 29 -20.53 14.09 3.96
C GLU A 29 -19.66 13.55 2.82
N PRO A 30 -18.41 13.11 3.11
CA PRO A 30 -17.55 12.61 2.05
C PRO A 30 -18.31 11.47 1.38
N ALA A 31 -18.52 11.59 0.09
CA ALA A 31 -19.29 10.65 -0.73
C ALA A 31 -18.76 9.22 -0.58
N VAL A 32 -17.44 9.07 -0.33
CA VAL A 32 -16.80 7.79 0.04
C VAL A 32 -16.64 7.72 1.56
N SER A 33 -17.30 6.76 2.19
CA SER A 33 -17.17 6.49 3.63
C SER A 33 -15.71 6.15 4.00
N LEU A 34 -15.16 6.81 5.02
CA LEU A 34 -13.81 6.51 5.56
C LEU A 34 -13.73 5.12 6.21
N LYS A 35 -14.87 4.62 6.71
CA LYS A 35 -14.93 3.34 7.43
C LYS A 35 -15.62 2.27 6.59
N PRO A 36 -15.13 1.01 6.65
CA PRO A 36 -15.84 -0.10 6.04
C PRO A 36 -17.20 -0.31 6.74
N ILE A 37 -18.21 -0.67 5.97
CA ILE A 37 -19.57 -0.85 6.48
C ILE A 37 -19.75 -2.31 6.89
N PRO A 38 -20.23 -2.59 8.12
CA PRO A 38 -20.54 -3.95 8.53
C PRO A 38 -21.76 -4.48 7.75
N ILE A 39 -21.59 -5.63 7.11
CA ILE A 39 -22.66 -6.34 6.39
C ILE A 39 -23.36 -7.29 7.35
N PHE A 40 -22.58 -8.02 8.14
CA PHE A 40 -23.06 -9.04 9.06
C PHE A 40 -22.28 -9.00 10.36
N GLU A 41 -23.00 -9.09 11.49
CA GLU A 41 -22.40 -9.07 12.82
C GLU A 41 -22.59 -10.44 13.50
N ILE A 42 -21.48 -11.08 13.87
CA ILE A 42 -21.47 -12.32 14.65
C ILE A 42 -20.94 -11.99 16.04
N GLY A 43 -21.82 -11.63 16.95
CA GLY A 43 -21.45 -11.22 18.30
C GLY A 43 -20.63 -9.92 18.30
N LYS A 44 -19.32 -10.01 18.65
CA LYS A 44 -18.39 -8.86 18.64
C LYS A 44 -17.60 -8.71 17.33
N PHE A 45 -17.76 -9.64 16.41
CA PHE A 45 -17.03 -9.65 15.14
C PHE A 45 -17.94 -9.21 14.01
N ALA A 46 -17.60 -8.09 13.40
CA ALA A 46 -18.32 -7.55 12.25
C ALA A 46 -17.61 -7.93 10.95
N ILE A 47 -18.32 -8.60 10.05
CA ILE A 47 -17.87 -8.86 8.69
C ILE A 47 -18.16 -7.63 7.85
N THR A 48 -17.12 -7.00 7.32
CA THR A 48 -17.22 -5.78 6.53
C THR A 48 -17.27 -6.09 5.02
N ASN A 49 -17.77 -5.14 4.26
CA ASN A 49 -17.82 -5.22 2.80
C ASN A 49 -16.42 -5.35 2.15
N SER A 50 -15.39 -4.73 2.72
CA SER A 50 -14.00 -4.86 2.29
C SER A 50 -13.44 -6.27 2.53
N MET A 51 -13.80 -6.91 3.66
CA MET A 51 -13.41 -8.29 3.96
C MET A 51 -14.02 -9.27 2.94
N LEU A 52 -15.29 -9.06 2.56
CA LEU A 52 -15.95 -9.91 1.56
C LEU A 52 -15.20 -9.87 0.22
N VAL A 53 -14.89 -8.69 -0.27
CA VAL A 53 -14.13 -8.51 -1.52
C VAL A 53 -12.75 -9.15 -1.41
N THR A 54 -12.06 -8.96 -0.28
CA THR A 54 -10.76 -9.57 -0.01
C THR A 54 -10.81 -11.10 -0.14
N TRP A 55 -11.84 -11.74 0.43
CA TRP A 55 -12.02 -13.19 0.33
C TRP A 55 -12.35 -13.65 -1.09
N ILE A 56 -13.19 -12.90 -1.82
CA ILE A 56 -13.53 -13.20 -3.22
C ILE A 56 -12.26 -13.13 -4.09
N VAL A 57 -11.46 -12.09 -3.94
CA VAL A 57 -10.22 -11.93 -4.71
C VAL A 57 -9.20 -13.01 -4.33
N ALA A 58 -9.03 -13.29 -3.05
CA ALA A 58 -8.12 -14.35 -2.59
C ALA A 58 -8.52 -15.72 -3.15
N ALA A 59 -9.80 -16.07 -3.07
CA ALA A 59 -10.33 -17.30 -3.64
C ALA A 59 -10.14 -17.35 -5.16
N GLY A 60 -10.40 -16.23 -5.86
CA GLY A 60 -10.20 -16.11 -7.30
C GLY A 60 -8.74 -16.34 -7.71
N ILE A 61 -7.77 -15.75 -7.00
CA ILE A 61 -6.33 -15.95 -7.25
C ILE A 61 -5.94 -17.41 -7.01
N ILE A 62 -6.42 -18.03 -5.92
CA ILE A 62 -6.13 -19.44 -5.60
C ILE A 62 -6.67 -20.36 -6.69
N VAL A 63 -7.93 -20.18 -7.09
CA VAL A 63 -8.56 -20.98 -8.15
C VAL A 63 -7.82 -20.78 -9.47
N PHE A 64 -7.48 -19.54 -9.82
CA PHE A 64 -6.73 -19.23 -11.05
C PHE A 64 -5.36 -19.93 -11.05
N ALA A 65 -4.61 -19.84 -9.94
CA ALA A 65 -3.33 -20.51 -9.80
C ALA A 65 -3.46 -22.03 -9.90
N GLN A 66 -4.47 -22.63 -9.28
CA GLN A 66 -4.74 -24.07 -9.36
C GLN A 66 -5.05 -24.50 -10.81
N ILE A 67 -5.90 -23.75 -11.52
CA ILE A 67 -6.21 -24.04 -12.93
C ILE A 67 -4.94 -23.92 -13.79
N ALA A 68 -4.13 -22.88 -13.57
CA ALA A 68 -2.90 -22.66 -14.32
C ALA A 68 -1.85 -23.78 -14.11
N THR A 69 -1.85 -24.40 -12.93
CA THR A 69 -0.85 -25.42 -12.54
C THR A 69 -1.39 -26.86 -12.57
N GLN A 70 -2.67 -27.06 -12.90
CA GLN A 70 -3.29 -28.39 -12.88
C GLN A 70 -2.66 -29.39 -13.87
N ASN A 71 -2.30 -28.94 -15.07
CA ASN A 71 -1.74 -29.75 -16.14
C ASN A 71 -0.48 -29.07 -16.71
N ILE A 72 0.63 -29.15 -15.98
CA ILE A 72 1.89 -28.51 -16.38
C ILE A 72 2.48 -29.24 -17.60
N LYS A 73 2.61 -28.51 -18.71
CA LYS A 73 3.24 -28.98 -19.95
C LYS A 73 4.66 -28.38 -20.07
N PRO A 74 5.62 -29.13 -20.66
CA PRO A 74 6.97 -28.63 -20.90
C PRO A 74 7.02 -27.38 -21.80
N ILE A 75 6.04 -27.26 -22.72
CA ILE A 75 5.82 -26.05 -23.54
C ILE A 75 4.53 -25.41 -23.05
N PRO A 76 4.62 -24.31 -22.29
CA PRO A 76 3.46 -23.69 -21.67
C PRO A 76 2.56 -23.06 -22.74
N SER A 77 1.25 -23.18 -22.57
CA SER A 77 0.26 -22.59 -23.45
C SER A 77 -0.94 -21.99 -22.67
N GLY A 78 -1.55 -20.94 -23.21
CA GLY A 78 -2.74 -20.31 -22.61
C GLY A 78 -2.51 -19.76 -21.21
N ILE A 79 -3.33 -20.19 -20.26
CA ILE A 79 -3.32 -19.72 -18.86
C ILE A 79 -2.00 -20.08 -18.15
N GLN A 80 -1.44 -21.27 -18.41
CA GLN A 80 -0.14 -21.69 -17.86
C GLN A 80 0.96 -20.73 -18.29
N ASN A 81 1.03 -20.37 -19.57
CA ASN A 81 2.03 -19.45 -20.09
C ASN A 81 1.96 -18.06 -19.44
N PHE A 82 0.74 -17.53 -19.26
CA PHE A 82 0.55 -16.26 -18.55
C PHE A 82 1.04 -16.33 -17.10
N TRP A 83 0.69 -17.42 -16.39
CA TRP A 83 1.10 -17.58 -14.99
C TRP A 83 2.60 -17.74 -14.84
N GLU A 84 3.23 -18.55 -15.68
CA GLU A 84 4.69 -18.73 -15.68
C GLU A 84 5.42 -17.44 -16.07
N TRP A 85 4.90 -16.68 -17.05
CA TRP A 85 5.43 -15.37 -17.40
C TRP A 85 5.36 -14.38 -16.23
N LEU A 86 4.22 -14.31 -15.55
CA LEU A 86 4.02 -13.41 -14.40
C LEU A 86 4.95 -13.79 -13.24
N VAL A 87 4.93 -15.05 -12.82
CA VAL A 87 5.70 -15.53 -11.67
C VAL A 87 7.21 -15.54 -11.99
N GLY A 88 7.59 -16.00 -13.18
CA GLY A 88 8.99 -15.99 -13.63
C GLY A 88 9.52 -14.57 -13.83
N GLY A 89 8.73 -13.66 -14.36
CA GLY A 89 9.08 -12.25 -14.48
C GLY A 89 9.33 -11.60 -13.12
N LEU A 90 8.44 -11.84 -12.14
CA LEU A 90 8.61 -11.37 -10.77
C LEU A 90 9.84 -11.97 -10.10
N TYR A 91 10.13 -13.26 -10.34
CA TYR A 91 11.32 -13.92 -9.80
C TYR A 91 12.60 -13.27 -10.31
N ASN A 92 12.73 -13.14 -11.64
CA ASN A 92 13.91 -12.54 -12.27
C ASN A 92 14.09 -11.07 -11.86
N PHE A 93 12.99 -10.33 -11.74
CA PHE A 93 13.00 -8.94 -11.30
C PHE A 93 13.50 -8.81 -9.85
N LEU A 94 12.99 -9.62 -8.94
CA LEU A 94 13.45 -9.65 -7.55
C LEU A 94 14.89 -10.18 -7.41
N GLU A 95 15.29 -11.20 -8.19
CA GLU A 95 16.67 -11.73 -8.19
C GLU A 95 17.69 -10.64 -8.55
N GLY A 96 17.36 -9.76 -9.50
CA GLY A 96 18.20 -8.61 -9.87
C GLY A 96 18.36 -7.56 -8.78
N ILE A 97 17.44 -7.52 -7.77
CA ILE A 97 17.46 -6.52 -6.71
C ILE A 97 18.04 -7.06 -5.41
N ILE A 98 17.52 -8.18 -4.92
CA ILE A 98 17.87 -8.72 -3.60
C ILE A 98 18.82 -9.93 -3.65
N GLY A 99 19.19 -10.36 -4.84
CA GLY A 99 20.13 -11.48 -5.06
C GLY A 99 19.48 -12.87 -4.95
N ARG A 100 20.15 -13.84 -5.56
CA ARG A 100 19.61 -15.20 -5.77
C ARG A 100 19.31 -15.97 -4.48
N GLU A 101 20.16 -15.84 -3.48
CA GLU A 101 19.99 -16.60 -2.23
C GLU A 101 18.77 -16.12 -1.44
N LEU A 102 18.61 -14.80 -1.34
CA LEU A 102 17.53 -14.21 -0.57
C LEU A 102 16.18 -14.41 -1.28
N VAL A 103 16.14 -14.26 -2.61
CA VAL A 103 14.93 -14.52 -3.41
C VAL A 103 14.44 -15.94 -3.18
N ARG A 104 15.29 -16.96 -3.23
CA ARG A 104 14.86 -18.35 -3.05
C ARG A 104 14.14 -18.60 -1.72
N LYS A 105 14.50 -17.85 -0.67
CA LYS A 105 13.90 -17.99 0.67
C LYS A 105 12.63 -17.18 0.82
N THR A 106 12.53 -16.01 0.16
CA THR A 106 11.50 -15.00 0.43
C THR A 106 10.51 -14.77 -0.72
N PHE A 107 10.80 -15.32 -1.90
CA PHE A 107 10.01 -15.12 -3.13
C PHE A 107 8.52 -15.43 -2.96
N TRP A 108 8.21 -16.54 -2.28
CA TRP A 108 6.83 -16.95 -2.05
C TRP A 108 5.99 -15.84 -1.42
N PHE A 109 6.57 -15.08 -0.49
CA PHE A 109 5.89 -13.99 0.19
C PHE A 109 5.77 -12.76 -0.72
N PHE A 110 6.89 -12.32 -1.34
CA PHE A 110 6.89 -11.12 -2.16
C PHE A 110 6.02 -11.26 -3.41
N ALA A 111 6.04 -12.41 -4.06
CA ALA A 111 5.18 -12.69 -5.20
C ALA A 111 3.70 -12.73 -4.79
N THR A 112 3.38 -13.40 -3.68
CA THR A 112 2.00 -13.49 -3.19
C THR A 112 1.45 -12.11 -2.84
N ILE A 113 2.21 -11.28 -2.10
CA ILE A 113 1.73 -9.97 -1.68
C ILE A 113 1.58 -9.00 -2.86
N PHE A 114 2.49 -9.06 -3.84
CA PHE A 114 2.38 -8.28 -5.07
C PHE A 114 1.11 -8.63 -5.85
N ILE A 115 0.91 -9.91 -6.15
CA ILE A 115 -0.25 -10.40 -6.90
C ILE A 115 -1.52 -10.06 -6.15
N PHE A 116 -1.55 -10.29 -4.84
CA PHE A 116 -2.72 -10.02 -4.02
C PHE A 116 -3.10 -8.53 -4.01
N ILE A 117 -2.16 -7.63 -3.72
CA ILE A 117 -2.41 -6.18 -3.72
C ILE A 117 -2.86 -5.71 -5.10
N LEU A 118 -2.22 -6.19 -6.17
CA LEU A 118 -2.56 -5.83 -7.53
C LEU A 118 -4.02 -6.19 -7.87
N PHE A 119 -4.40 -7.43 -7.61
CA PHE A 119 -5.76 -7.89 -7.93
C PHE A 119 -6.82 -7.26 -7.02
N VAL A 120 -6.51 -7.00 -5.75
CA VAL A 120 -7.43 -6.28 -4.85
C VAL A 120 -7.64 -4.84 -5.31
N ASN A 121 -6.57 -4.15 -5.75
CA ASN A 121 -6.67 -2.80 -6.31
C ASN A 121 -7.53 -2.80 -7.58
N TRP A 122 -7.24 -3.69 -8.53
CA TRP A 122 -7.98 -3.75 -9.77
C TRP A 122 -9.44 -4.17 -9.59
N PHE A 123 -9.73 -5.05 -8.64
CA PHE A 123 -11.10 -5.43 -8.31
C PHE A 123 -11.92 -4.23 -7.81
N GLY A 124 -11.31 -3.37 -6.99
CA GLY A 124 -11.96 -2.13 -6.52
C GLY A 124 -12.29 -1.16 -7.64
N LEU A 125 -11.53 -1.19 -8.76
CA LEU A 125 -11.74 -0.34 -9.92
C LEU A 125 -12.81 -0.87 -10.90
N ILE A 126 -13.35 -2.07 -10.72
CA ILE A 126 -14.39 -2.59 -11.60
C ILE A 126 -15.62 -1.68 -11.50
N PRO A 127 -16.07 -1.08 -12.64
CA PRO A 127 -17.24 -0.22 -12.63
C PRO A 127 -18.45 -0.96 -12.08
N GLY A 128 -19.14 -0.35 -11.10
CA GLY A 128 -20.31 -0.95 -10.46
C GLY A 128 -20.05 -1.70 -9.15
N VAL A 129 -18.80 -1.91 -8.72
CA VAL A 129 -18.51 -2.54 -7.42
C VAL A 129 -19.17 -1.79 -6.27
N GLY A 130 -19.10 -0.47 -6.24
CA GLY A 130 -19.74 0.37 -5.22
C GLY A 130 -21.25 0.58 -5.38
N THR A 131 -21.84 0.17 -6.51
CA THR A 131 -23.27 0.39 -6.80
C THR A 131 -24.16 -0.79 -6.43
N ILE A 132 -23.57 -1.94 -6.07
CA ILE A 132 -24.31 -3.13 -5.66
C ILE A 132 -24.46 -3.09 -4.14
N GLY A 133 -25.71 -2.98 -3.64
CA GLY A 133 -25.95 -2.91 -2.20
C GLY A 133 -27.39 -2.63 -1.84
N TRP A 134 -27.61 -2.31 -0.60
CA TRP A 134 -28.91 -1.87 -0.07
C TRP A 134 -28.97 -0.35 -0.02
N GLY A 135 -30.11 0.20 -0.41
CA GLY A 135 -30.33 1.63 -0.46
C GLY A 135 -31.81 2.00 -0.57
N HIS A 136 -32.08 3.25 -0.89
CA HIS A 136 -33.42 3.78 -1.07
C HIS A 136 -33.52 4.54 -2.40
N HIS A 137 -34.75 4.71 -2.87
CA HIS A 137 -35.01 5.59 -4.01
C HIS A 137 -35.14 7.03 -3.50
N ASP A 138 -34.33 7.93 -4.07
CA ASP A 138 -34.46 9.35 -3.80
C ASP A 138 -35.81 9.87 -4.37
N PRO A 139 -36.69 10.42 -3.55
CA PRO A 139 -37.99 10.88 -3.99
C PRO A 139 -37.91 12.05 -4.98
N ASN A 140 -36.83 12.82 -5.02
CA ASN A 140 -36.66 14.00 -5.89
C ASN A 140 -36.10 13.63 -7.27
N THR A 141 -35.18 12.67 -7.33
CA THR A 141 -34.51 12.29 -8.60
C THR A 141 -35.02 10.98 -9.17
N GLY A 142 -35.71 10.16 -8.38
CA GLY A 142 -36.18 8.82 -8.76
C GLY A 142 -35.04 7.81 -8.91
N LEU A 143 -33.78 8.20 -8.62
CA LEU A 143 -32.61 7.35 -8.71
C LEU A 143 -32.46 6.51 -7.44
N PHE A 144 -31.93 5.30 -7.63
CA PHE A 144 -31.59 4.42 -6.50
C PHE A 144 -30.26 4.86 -5.90
N HIS A 145 -30.27 5.28 -4.64
CA HIS A 145 -29.06 5.63 -3.89
C HIS A 145 -28.67 4.45 -2.99
N VAL A 146 -27.41 4.04 -3.07
CA VAL A 146 -26.87 2.93 -2.29
C VAL A 146 -26.31 3.45 -0.97
N ASP A 147 -27.00 3.18 0.13
CA ASP A 147 -26.56 3.56 1.48
C ASP A 147 -25.50 2.61 2.04
N ARG A 148 -25.62 1.33 1.68
CA ARG A 148 -24.75 0.25 2.15
C ARG A 148 -24.28 -0.58 0.98
N PRO A 149 -23.13 -0.22 0.36
CA PRO A 149 -22.54 -1.04 -0.70
C PRO A 149 -22.10 -2.39 -0.15
N LEU A 150 -22.48 -3.45 -0.86
CA LEU A 150 -22.09 -4.83 -0.55
C LEU A 150 -20.60 -5.09 -0.82
N LEU A 151 -20.09 -4.47 -1.87
CA LEU A 151 -18.72 -4.63 -2.34
C LEU A 151 -17.99 -3.30 -2.22
N ARG A 152 -16.77 -3.35 -1.70
CA ARG A 152 -15.86 -2.21 -1.62
C ARG A 152 -14.43 -2.70 -1.82
N GLY A 153 -13.58 -1.90 -2.46
CA GLY A 153 -12.17 -2.22 -2.63
C GLY A 153 -11.51 -2.63 -1.31
N GLY A 154 -10.88 -3.80 -1.27
CA GLY A 154 -10.30 -4.33 -0.02
C GLY A 154 -9.22 -3.42 0.57
N ASN A 155 -8.43 -2.75 -0.28
CA ASN A 155 -7.37 -1.83 0.15
C ASN A 155 -7.89 -0.42 0.51
N ALA A 156 -9.17 -0.13 0.27
CA ALA A 156 -9.85 1.05 0.81
C ALA A 156 -10.21 0.89 2.31
N ASP A 157 -9.76 -0.19 2.95
CA ASP A 157 -9.89 -0.44 4.38
C ASP A 157 -8.52 -0.40 5.07
N LEU A 158 -8.35 0.53 6.01
CA LEU A 158 -7.11 0.67 6.76
C LEU A 158 -6.78 -0.58 7.60
N ASN A 159 -7.78 -1.31 8.10
CA ASN A 159 -7.55 -2.54 8.85
C ASN A 159 -6.89 -3.60 7.97
N MET A 160 -7.33 -3.72 6.71
CA MET A 160 -6.78 -4.68 5.76
C MET A 160 -5.34 -4.33 5.39
N THR A 161 -5.07 -3.07 5.04
CA THR A 161 -3.72 -2.62 4.69
C THR A 161 -2.76 -2.70 5.88
N THR A 162 -3.26 -2.42 7.10
CA THR A 162 -2.49 -2.57 8.34
C THR A 162 -2.18 -4.04 8.63
N ALA A 163 -3.13 -4.94 8.41
CA ALA A 163 -2.91 -6.38 8.58
C ALA A 163 -1.82 -6.90 7.64
N MET A 164 -1.84 -6.51 6.36
CA MET A 164 -0.78 -6.87 5.40
C MET A 164 0.59 -6.33 5.81
N ALA A 165 0.65 -5.07 6.23
CA ALA A 165 1.89 -4.46 6.71
C ALA A 165 2.40 -5.11 8.01
N ALA A 166 1.50 -5.53 8.91
CA ALA A 166 1.85 -6.24 10.13
C ALA A 166 2.39 -7.64 9.85
N ILE A 167 1.77 -8.40 8.93
CA ILE A 167 2.27 -9.72 8.49
C ILE A 167 3.68 -9.57 7.91
N PHE A 168 3.92 -8.58 7.04
CA PHE A 168 5.24 -8.29 6.55
C PHE A 168 6.22 -8.00 7.70
N PHE A 169 5.85 -7.15 8.63
CA PHE A 169 6.72 -6.75 9.74
C PHE A 169 7.13 -7.95 10.61
N VAL A 170 6.18 -8.84 10.91
CA VAL A 170 6.45 -10.06 11.67
C VAL A 170 7.41 -10.98 10.91
N LEU A 171 7.16 -11.23 9.63
CA LEU A 171 8.03 -12.07 8.80
C LEU A 171 9.42 -11.46 8.64
N TRP A 172 9.50 -10.16 8.40
CA TRP A 172 10.75 -9.42 8.33
C TRP A 172 11.56 -9.54 9.63
N LEU A 173 10.89 -9.40 10.79
CA LEU A 173 11.54 -9.56 12.10
C LEU A 173 12.06 -10.99 12.30
N VAL A 174 11.27 -12.00 11.89
CA VAL A 174 11.70 -13.40 11.94
C VAL A 174 12.94 -13.62 11.05
N TRP A 175 12.94 -13.13 9.82
CA TRP A 175 14.10 -13.25 8.92
C TRP A 175 15.32 -12.49 9.45
N ALA A 176 15.11 -11.30 10.01
CA ALA A 176 16.18 -10.53 10.65
C ALA A 176 16.83 -11.28 11.83
N LEU A 177 16.00 -11.88 12.68
CA LEU A 177 16.47 -12.66 13.82
C LEU A 177 17.12 -14.00 13.41
N GLN A 178 16.66 -14.61 12.32
CA GLN A 178 17.28 -15.81 11.76
C GLN A 178 18.64 -15.52 11.13
N ALA A 179 18.82 -14.36 10.50
CA ALA A 179 20.07 -13.97 9.85
C ALA A 179 21.15 -13.60 10.88
N GLN A 180 20.83 -12.76 11.85
CA GLN A 180 21.83 -12.16 12.78
C GLN A 180 21.78 -12.71 14.20
N GLY A 181 20.72 -13.43 14.56
CA GLY A 181 20.41 -13.76 15.95
C GLY A 181 19.98 -12.53 16.77
N VAL A 182 19.41 -12.76 17.95
CA VAL A 182 18.93 -11.65 18.81
C VAL A 182 20.09 -10.75 19.24
N GLY A 183 21.23 -11.34 19.62
CA GLY A 183 22.41 -10.57 20.05
C GLY A 183 23.04 -9.75 18.93
N GLY A 184 23.11 -10.31 17.71
CA GLY A 184 23.60 -9.62 16.51
C GLY A 184 22.71 -8.43 16.14
N PHE A 185 21.40 -8.64 16.14
CA PHE A 185 20.42 -7.60 15.85
C PHE A 185 20.50 -6.42 16.84
N LEU A 186 20.60 -6.68 18.14
CA LEU A 186 20.78 -5.63 19.15
C LEU A 186 22.12 -4.91 19.02
N LYS A 187 23.20 -5.64 18.71
CA LYS A 187 24.50 -5.02 18.42
C LYS A 187 24.44 -4.15 17.19
N HIS A 188 23.75 -4.60 16.13
CA HIS A 188 23.57 -3.81 14.92
C HIS A 188 22.89 -2.47 15.19
N LEU A 189 21.89 -2.44 16.07
CA LEU A 189 21.14 -1.24 16.43
C LEU A 189 21.91 -0.29 17.35
N PHE A 190 22.62 -0.82 18.35
CA PHE A 190 23.15 0.00 19.45
C PHE A 190 24.68 0.00 19.59
N ALA A 191 25.41 -0.88 18.89
CA ALA A 191 26.85 -0.94 19.04
C ALA A 191 27.54 0.21 18.32
N PRO A 192 28.53 0.85 18.94
CA PRO A 192 29.34 1.86 18.31
C PRO A 192 30.15 1.26 17.15
N LYS A 193 30.03 1.83 15.97
CA LYS A 193 30.79 1.46 14.77
C LYS A 193 32.07 2.28 14.75
N GLY A 194 33.22 1.66 15.02
CA GLY A 194 34.55 2.27 14.94
C GLY A 194 35.43 2.03 16.16
N GLU A 195 36.74 1.89 15.93
CA GLU A 195 37.76 1.76 16.98
C GLU A 195 38.19 3.14 17.48
N THR A 196 37.58 3.59 18.56
CA THR A 196 37.94 4.84 19.24
C THR A 196 38.37 4.55 20.67
N THR A 197 39.36 5.30 21.18
CA THR A 197 39.91 5.15 22.54
C THR A 197 39.67 6.42 23.38
N GLY A 198 39.64 6.25 24.71
CA GLY A 198 39.53 7.36 25.66
C GLY A 198 38.12 7.97 25.74
N VAL A 199 38.06 9.29 26.00
CA VAL A 199 36.80 10.05 26.15
C VAL A 199 35.93 10.01 24.90
N LEU A 200 36.55 9.95 23.72
CA LEU A 200 35.85 9.87 22.44
C LEU A 200 35.03 8.59 22.33
N LYS A 201 35.47 7.47 22.93
CA LYS A 201 34.74 6.20 22.97
C LYS A 201 33.40 6.36 23.71
N VAL A 202 33.40 7.06 24.85
CA VAL A 202 32.18 7.29 25.64
C VAL A 202 31.21 8.18 24.88
N LEU A 203 31.72 9.26 24.27
CA LEU A 203 30.90 10.18 23.45
C LEU A 203 30.26 9.42 22.28
N MET A 204 31.05 8.63 21.55
CA MET A 204 30.57 7.80 20.45
C MET A 204 29.52 6.78 20.92
N ALA A 205 29.70 6.13 22.06
CA ALA A 205 28.74 5.18 22.61
C ALA A 205 27.37 5.85 22.88
N VAL A 206 27.38 7.09 23.43
CA VAL A 206 26.13 7.84 23.64
C VAL A 206 25.47 8.22 22.33
N ILE A 207 26.25 8.70 21.34
CA ILE A 207 25.72 9.06 20.03
C ILE A 207 25.11 7.83 19.34
N PHE A 208 25.83 6.70 19.28
CA PHE A 208 25.32 5.48 18.65
C PHE A 208 24.11 4.90 19.40
N PHE A 209 24.04 5.03 20.71
CA PHE A 209 22.86 4.67 21.46
C PHE A 209 21.63 5.50 21.07
N MET A 210 21.79 6.82 20.91
CA MET A 210 20.71 7.69 20.45
C MET A 210 20.30 7.39 19.00
N VAL A 211 21.28 7.15 18.11
CA VAL A 211 21.02 6.73 16.73
C VAL A 211 20.29 5.39 16.67
N GLY A 212 20.65 4.44 17.54
CA GLY A 212 19.95 3.15 17.65
C GLY A 212 18.47 3.31 18.00
N TRP A 213 18.12 4.23 18.90
CA TRP A 213 16.72 4.54 19.19
C TRP A 213 15.99 5.14 17.97
N LEU A 214 16.64 6.04 17.22
CA LEU A 214 16.06 6.55 15.96
C LEU A 214 15.83 5.43 14.95
N GLU A 215 16.73 4.46 14.87
CA GLU A 215 16.58 3.31 13.98
C GLU A 215 15.42 2.40 14.42
N VAL A 216 15.27 2.13 15.72
CA VAL A 216 14.11 1.40 16.26
C VAL A 216 12.80 2.09 15.91
N ILE A 217 12.72 3.40 16.10
CA ILE A 217 11.54 4.19 15.72
C ILE A 217 11.29 4.06 14.21
N SER A 218 12.32 4.23 13.39
CA SER A 218 12.23 4.09 11.94
C SER A 218 11.68 2.71 11.52
N ILE A 219 12.17 1.63 12.14
CA ILE A 219 11.72 0.26 11.90
C ILE A 219 10.23 0.10 12.23
N LEU A 220 9.76 0.65 13.36
CA LEU A 220 8.36 0.58 13.76
C LEU A 220 7.44 1.41 12.86
N PHE A 221 7.94 2.53 12.32
CA PHE A 221 7.16 3.38 11.40
C PHE A 221 7.07 2.84 9.97
N ARG A 222 7.92 1.89 9.56
CA ARG A 222 7.88 1.29 8.21
C ARG A 222 6.54 0.64 7.88
N PRO A 223 5.98 -0.28 8.69
CA PRO A 223 4.69 -0.88 8.41
C PRO A 223 3.54 0.13 8.44
N ILE A 224 3.62 1.12 9.33
CA ILE A 224 2.63 2.19 9.42
C ILE A 224 2.62 2.99 8.10
N SER A 225 3.78 3.44 7.64
CA SER A 225 3.92 4.18 6.37
C SER A 225 3.44 3.38 5.16
N LEU A 226 3.73 2.06 5.11
CA LEU A 226 3.28 1.16 4.04
C LEU A 226 1.75 1.03 4.02
N SER A 227 1.14 0.83 5.19
CA SER A 227 -0.31 0.72 5.35
C SER A 227 -1.03 2.00 4.89
N PHE A 228 -0.61 3.15 5.42
CA PHE A 228 -1.22 4.44 5.07
C PHE A 228 -1.02 4.81 3.60
N ARG A 229 0.11 4.47 3.01
CA ARG A 229 0.36 4.71 1.59
C ARG A 229 -0.60 3.92 0.70
N LEU A 230 -0.79 2.63 1.00
CA LEU A 230 -1.69 1.78 0.24
C LEU A 230 -3.14 2.24 0.40
N TYR A 231 -3.59 2.44 1.62
CA TYR A 231 -4.92 2.95 1.94
C TYR A 231 -5.18 4.33 1.32
N GLY A 232 -4.25 5.27 1.53
CA GLY A 232 -4.42 6.65 1.11
C GLY A 232 -4.52 6.82 -0.40
N ASN A 233 -3.72 6.06 -1.17
CA ASN A 233 -3.79 6.12 -2.63
C ASN A 233 -5.12 5.59 -3.16
N ILE A 234 -5.61 4.46 -2.64
CA ILE A 234 -6.90 3.90 -3.08
C ILE A 234 -8.07 4.80 -2.67
N TYR A 235 -8.07 5.27 -1.43
CA TYR A 235 -9.11 6.19 -0.95
C TYR A 235 -9.14 7.51 -1.75
N ALA A 236 -7.97 8.08 -2.05
CA ALA A 236 -7.87 9.28 -2.87
C ALA A 236 -8.37 9.02 -4.30
N GLY A 237 -8.00 7.89 -4.91
CA GLY A 237 -8.46 7.49 -6.25
C GLY A 237 -9.97 7.33 -6.32
N GLU A 238 -10.58 6.57 -5.39
CA GLU A 238 -12.05 6.43 -5.28
C GLU A 238 -12.72 7.80 -5.15
N SER A 239 -12.20 8.68 -4.27
CA SER A 239 -12.76 10.02 -4.04
C SER A 239 -12.68 10.91 -5.29
N ILE A 240 -11.59 10.84 -6.06
CA ILE A 240 -11.42 11.60 -7.30
C ILE A 240 -12.39 11.10 -8.36
N LEU A 241 -12.51 9.77 -8.54
CA LEU A 241 -13.43 9.18 -9.53
C LEU A 241 -14.87 9.60 -9.26
N GLU A 242 -15.30 9.59 -8.00
CA GLU A 242 -16.64 10.01 -7.60
C GLU A 242 -16.85 11.51 -7.79
N ALA A 243 -15.89 12.33 -7.36
CA ALA A 243 -15.96 13.78 -7.58
C ALA A 243 -16.07 14.14 -9.07
N MET A 244 -15.30 13.45 -9.94
CA MET A 244 -15.38 13.68 -11.38
C MET A 244 -16.74 13.27 -11.98
N ALA A 245 -17.33 12.18 -11.49
CA ALA A 245 -18.64 11.73 -11.95
C ALA A 245 -19.76 12.70 -11.56
N THR A 246 -19.65 13.38 -10.42
CA THR A 246 -20.66 14.31 -9.92
C THR A 246 -20.56 15.73 -10.49
N MET A 247 -19.44 16.10 -11.13
CA MET A 247 -19.22 17.45 -11.69
C MET A 247 -20.05 17.76 -12.94
N VAL A 248 -20.62 16.77 -13.60
CA VAL A 248 -21.33 16.89 -14.87
C VAL A 248 -22.72 16.30 -14.77
N PRO A 249 -23.66 16.70 -15.67
CA PRO A 249 -24.99 16.09 -15.73
C PRO A 249 -24.91 14.55 -15.89
N LEU A 250 -25.89 13.85 -15.33
CA LEU A 250 -25.93 12.39 -15.24
C LEU A 250 -25.66 11.66 -16.56
N TRP A 251 -26.17 12.18 -17.69
CA TRP A 251 -25.97 11.59 -19.01
C TRP A 251 -24.52 11.65 -19.51
N LEU A 252 -23.68 12.54 -18.95
CA LEU A 252 -22.26 12.70 -19.26
C LEU A 252 -21.33 12.22 -18.13
N ALA A 253 -21.87 11.79 -16.99
CA ALA A 253 -21.13 11.46 -15.78
C ALA A 253 -20.06 10.34 -15.95
N TRP A 254 -20.19 9.53 -17.00
CA TRP A 254 -19.25 8.46 -17.31
C TRP A 254 -17.96 8.97 -18.00
N LEU A 255 -17.98 10.14 -18.66
CA LEU A 255 -16.87 10.62 -19.48
C LEU A 255 -15.68 11.20 -18.67
N PRO A 256 -15.85 12.10 -17.70
CA PRO A 256 -14.73 12.66 -16.94
C PRO A 256 -13.93 11.63 -16.12
N PRO A 257 -14.52 10.56 -15.53
CA PRO A 257 -13.76 9.56 -14.81
C PRO A 257 -12.85 8.69 -15.69
N ILE A 258 -13.08 8.54 -17.01
CA ILE A 258 -12.32 7.62 -17.87
C ILE A 258 -10.81 7.83 -17.80
N PRO A 259 -10.25 9.04 -17.99
CA PRO A 259 -8.81 9.25 -17.88
C PRO A 259 -8.27 8.89 -16.49
N PHE A 260 -9.05 9.16 -15.43
CA PHE A 260 -8.68 8.83 -14.06
C PHE A 260 -8.73 7.33 -13.78
N TYR A 261 -9.64 6.58 -14.40
CA TYR A 261 -9.62 5.11 -14.35
C TYR A 261 -8.33 4.52 -14.92
N PHE A 262 -7.85 5.01 -16.06
CA PHE A 262 -6.57 4.57 -16.62
C PHE A 262 -5.40 4.90 -15.70
N MET A 263 -5.40 6.09 -15.12
CA MET A 263 -4.39 6.50 -14.15
C MET A 263 -4.43 5.59 -12.92
N GLU A 264 -5.62 5.27 -12.39
CA GLU A 264 -5.79 4.45 -11.19
C GLU A 264 -5.39 2.98 -11.41
N ILE A 265 -5.62 2.43 -12.61
CA ILE A 265 -5.10 1.11 -13.00
C ILE A 265 -3.57 1.09 -12.90
N LEU A 266 -2.90 2.13 -13.41
CA LEU A 266 -1.45 2.27 -13.34
C LEU A 266 -0.97 2.46 -11.89
N VAL A 267 -1.64 3.31 -11.12
CA VAL A 267 -1.37 3.52 -9.69
C VAL A 267 -1.48 2.19 -8.93
N GLY A 268 -2.49 1.38 -9.22
CA GLY A 268 -2.66 0.06 -8.62
C GLY A 268 -1.47 -0.87 -8.85
N VAL A 269 -0.91 -0.89 -10.07
CA VAL A 269 0.33 -1.66 -10.39
C VAL A 269 1.53 -1.10 -9.64
N VAL A 270 1.75 0.21 -9.76
CA VAL A 270 2.88 0.89 -9.11
C VAL A 270 2.84 0.70 -7.61
N GLN A 271 1.67 0.78 -6.99
CA GLN A 271 1.50 0.61 -5.55
C GLN A 271 1.83 -0.81 -5.08
N ALA A 272 1.37 -1.84 -5.81
CA ALA A 272 1.71 -3.23 -5.54
C ALA A 272 3.23 -3.47 -5.67
N LEU A 273 3.84 -2.90 -6.72
CA LEU A 273 5.27 -2.99 -6.98
C LEU A 273 6.09 -2.26 -5.89
N VAL A 274 5.70 -1.04 -5.53
CA VAL A 274 6.38 -0.26 -4.47
C VAL A 274 6.29 -0.97 -3.12
N PHE A 275 5.13 -1.54 -2.76
CA PHE A 275 4.99 -2.31 -1.53
C PHE A 275 5.96 -3.51 -1.53
N MET A 276 5.96 -4.32 -2.58
CA MET A 276 6.86 -5.46 -2.73
C MET A 276 8.34 -5.05 -2.71
N LEU A 277 8.72 -4.01 -3.45
CA LEU A 277 10.11 -3.54 -3.53
C LEU A 277 10.63 -3.02 -2.21
N LEU A 278 9.88 -2.14 -1.54
CA LEU A 278 10.31 -1.61 -0.24
C LEU A 278 10.50 -2.72 0.78
N THR A 279 9.57 -3.68 0.83
CA THR A 279 9.66 -4.81 1.74
C THR A 279 10.84 -5.72 1.40
N ALA A 280 11.11 -5.96 0.11
CA ALA A 280 12.25 -6.74 -0.35
C ALA A 280 13.59 -6.07 -0.03
N VAL A 281 13.72 -4.76 -0.31
CA VAL A 281 14.94 -3.98 -0.01
C VAL A 281 15.20 -3.92 1.50
N PHE A 282 14.18 -3.73 2.32
CA PHE A 282 14.35 -3.75 3.79
C PHE A 282 14.82 -5.11 4.29
N THR A 283 14.36 -6.19 3.67
CA THR A 283 14.83 -7.54 4.00
C THR A 283 16.28 -7.76 3.55
N MET A 284 16.67 -7.25 2.38
CA MET A 284 18.03 -7.30 1.88
C MET A 284 19.01 -6.55 2.78
N LEU A 285 18.67 -5.33 3.19
CA LEU A 285 19.55 -4.50 4.02
C LEU A 285 19.92 -5.18 5.34
N ILE A 286 19.02 -5.97 5.91
CA ILE A 286 19.32 -6.74 7.13
C ILE A 286 20.15 -7.99 6.82
N ALA A 287 19.86 -8.67 5.71
CA ALA A 287 20.57 -9.90 5.35
C ALA A 287 22.03 -9.66 4.90
N GLN A 288 22.33 -8.50 4.28
CA GLN A 288 23.67 -8.21 3.77
C GLN A 288 24.70 -7.80 4.84
N HIS A 289 24.28 -7.42 6.03
CA HIS A 289 25.21 -7.05 7.10
C HIS A 289 25.98 -8.23 7.72
N ASP A 290 25.65 -9.44 7.32
CA ASP A 290 26.33 -10.67 7.82
C ASP A 290 27.58 -11.03 7.02
N HIS A 291 27.76 -10.47 5.82
CA HIS A 291 28.97 -10.63 5.03
C HIS A 291 29.83 -9.36 5.19
N GLY A 292 30.74 -9.38 6.16
CA GLY A 292 31.84 -8.41 6.21
C GLY A 292 32.55 -8.36 4.83
N PRO A 293 33.38 -7.34 4.54
CA PRO A 293 33.96 -7.17 3.21
C PRO A 293 34.76 -8.41 2.82
N GLU A 294 34.10 -9.35 2.16
CA GLU A 294 34.74 -10.52 1.59
C GLU A 294 35.50 -10.07 0.36
N GLN A 295 36.81 -10.19 0.49
CA GLN A 295 37.90 -10.02 -0.44
C GLN A 295 37.46 -10.15 -1.90
N ALA A 296 37.64 -9.04 -2.65
CA ALA A 296 37.66 -9.12 -4.11
C ALA A 296 38.65 -10.21 -4.53
N PRO A 297 38.28 -11.14 -5.40
CA PRO A 297 39.25 -12.08 -5.96
C PRO A 297 40.27 -11.27 -6.77
N VAL A 298 41.55 -11.49 -6.44
CA VAL A 298 42.74 -11.01 -7.13
C VAL A 298 42.80 -11.60 -8.52
#